data_a622771b8d56ad0debb40d392957b050
#
_entry.id   a622771b8d56ad0debb40d392957b050
#
_cell.length_a   1.000
_cell.length_b   1.000
_cell.length_c   1.000
_cell.angle_alpha   90.00
_cell.angle_beta   90.00
_cell.angle_gamma   90.00
#
_symmetry.space_group_name_H-M   'P 1'
#
loop_
_entity.id
_entity.type
_entity.pdbx_description
1 polymer ?
#
loop_
_entity_poly.entity_id
_entity_poly.type
_entity_poly.pdbx_seq_one_letter_code
_entity_poly.pdbx_strand_id
1 'polypeptide(L)' 'MSRGKTGTIQGFGERFDRLIYERNTNCVKLGKYIGKDRKTIYKYRDGEVIPDGVTICRLCTALQTTPNFLLLGKE' A
#
# COMPACT_ATOMS: atom_id res chain seq x y z
N MET A 1 16.19 -7.58 -11.81
CA MET A 1 15.90 -6.64 -12.67
C MET A 1 14.69 -5.88 -12.37
N SER A 2 14.75 -4.68 -12.51
CA SER A 2 13.71 -3.86 -12.14
C SER A 2 12.60 -3.92 -13.12
N ARG A 3 11.42 -3.64 -12.74
CA ARG A 3 10.36 -3.60 -13.60
C ARG A 3 10.36 -2.42 -14.40
N GLY A 4 11.14 -1.45 -14.14
CA GLY A 4 11.18 -0.25 -14.89
C GLY A 4 9.95 0.58 -14.81
N LYS A 5 9.15 0.42 -13.81
CA LYS A 5 7.97 1.23 -13.68
C LYS A 5 8.35 2.60 -13.21
N THR A 6 7.88 3.60 -13.93
CA THR A 6 8.15 4.95 -13.55
C THR A 6 7.11 5.39 -12.56
N GLY A 7 7.42 6.29 -11.70
CA GLY A 7 6.50 6.84 -10.74
C GLY A 7 6.24 5.98 -9.53
N THR A 8 6.88 4.83 -9.44
CA THR A 8 6.72 4.00 -8.27
C THR A 8 7.73 4.39 -7.21
N ILE A 9 7.38 4.16 -5.96
CA ILE A 9 8.26 4.44 -4.84
C ILE A 9 8.93 3.14 -4.45
N GLN A 10 10.25 3.14 -4.42
CA GLN A 10 11.01 1.94 -4.17
C GLN A 10 10.62 1.32 -2.83
N GLY A 11 10.33 0.05 -2.83
CA GLY A 11 10.00 -0.68 -1.63
C GLY A 11 8.57 -0.50 -1.13
N PHE A 12 7.78 0.35 -1.78
CA PHE A 12 6.42 0.60 -1.34
C PHE A 12 5.57 -0.68 -1.35
N GLY A 13 5.57 -1.39 -2.46
CA GLY A 13 4.76 -2.59 -2.59
C GLY A 13 5.14 -3.66 -1.59
N GLU A 14 6.43 -3.82 -1.34
CA GLU A 14 6.92 -4.81 -0.39
C GLU A 14 6.52 -4.43 1.03
N ARG A 15 6.65 -3.17 1.39
CA ARG A 15 6.25 -2.73 2.72
C ARG A 15 4.74 -2.85 2.92
N PHE A 16 3.98 -2.54 1.87
CA PHE A 16 2.54 -2.63 1.91
C PHE A 16 2.13 -4.08 2.13
N ASP A 17 2.71 -4.99 1.37
CA ASP A 17 2.42 -6.41 1.48
C ASP A 17 2.77 -6.94 2.88
N ARG A 18 3.91 -6.52 3.41
CA ARG A 18 4.33 -6.94 4.74
C ARG A 18 3.35 -6.44 5.80
N LEU A 19 2.90 -5.21 5.69
CA LEU A 19 1.95 -4.67 6.65
C LEU A 19 0.62 -5.39 6.60
N ILE A 20 0.17 -5.76 5.42
CA ILE A 20 -1.05 -6.54 5.28
C ILE A 20 -0.92 -7.84 6.06
N TYR A 21 0.20 -8.51 5.88
CA TYR A 21 0.45 -9.78 6.54
C TYR A 21 0.54 -9.59 8.06
N GLU A 22 1.30 -8.60 8.50
CA GLU A 22 1.53 -8.36 9.92
C GLU A 22 0.27 -7.92 10.65
N ARG A 23 -0.63 -7.22 9.97
CA ARG A 23 -1.88 -6.79 10.58
C ARG A 23 -3.01 -7.79 10.41
N ASN A 24 -2.68 -8.96 9.87
CA ASN A 24 -3.62 -10.05 9.74
C ASN A 24 -4.85 -9.64 8.93
N THR A 25 -4.64 -8.92 7.87
CA THR A 25 -5.70 -8.47 6.98
C THR A 25 -5.43 -8.95 5.56
N ASN A 26 -6.18 -8.50 4.60
CA ASN A 26 -5.99 -8.89 3.20
C ASN A 26 -6.51 -7.78 2.29
N CYS A 27 -6.25 -7.93 1.01
CA CYS A 27 -6.60 -6.91 0.03
C CYS A 27 -8.10 -6.68 -0.06
N VAL A 28 -8.89 -7.72 0.11
CA VAL A 28 -10.35 -7.60 0.05
C VAL A 28 -10.86 -6.74 1.21
N LYS A 29 -10.39 -7.02 2.41
CA LYS A 29 -10.79 -6.27 3.58
C LYS A 29 -10.33 -4.81 3.49
N LEU A 30 -9.10 -4.61 3.04
CA LEU A 30 -8.58 -3.27 2.86
C LEU A 30 -9.39 -2.49 1.85
N GLY A 31 -9.72 -3.13 0.74
CA GLY A 31 -10.51 -2.48 -0.29
C GLY A 31 -11.84 -2.01 0.24
N LYS A 32 -12.50 -2.82 1.03
CA LYS A 32 -13.77 -2.44 1.64
C LYS A 32 -13.60 -1.27 2.60
N TYR A 33 -12.54 -1.31 3.37
CA TYR A 33 -12.30 -0.27 4.36
C TYR A 33 -12.06 1.09 3.70
N ILE A 34 -11.29 1.13 2.64
CA ILE A 34 -10.94 2.39 2.00
C ILE A 34 -11.83 2.74 0.80
N GLY A 35 -12.79 1.88 0.46
CA GLY A 35 -13.71 2.15 -0.63
C GLY A 35 -13.11 1.93 -2.01
N LYS A 36 -12.19 0.98 -2.14
CA LYS A 36 -11.56 0.65 -3.42
C LYS A 36 -11.77 -0.82 -3.70
N ASP A 37 -11.73 -1.15 -5.00
CA ASP A 37 -11.84 -2.51 -5.47
C ASP A 37 -10.57 -3.26 -5.15
N ARG A 38 -10.66 -4.54 -4.94
CA ARG A 38 -9.49 -5.36 -4.61
C ARG A 38 -8.44 -5.31 -5.71
N LYS A 39 -8.85 -5.14 -6.96
CA LYS A 39 -7.90 -5.06 -8.06
C LYS A 39 -6.99 -3.85 -7.91
N THR A 40 -7.56 -2.76 -7.43
CA THR A 40 -6.77 -1.55 -7.17
C THR A 40 -5.76 -1.80 -6.05
N ILE A 41 -6.17 -2.52 -5.02
CA ILE A 41 -5.27 -2.84 -3.92
C ILE A 41 -4.13 -3.75 -4.40
N TYR A 42 -4.42 -4.68 -5.28
CA TYR A 42 -3.38 -5.54 -5.85
C TYR A 42 -2.36 -4.71 -6.64
N LYS A 43 -2.82 -3.69 -7.36
CA LYS A 43 -1.91 -2.83 -8.11
C LYS A 43 -1.00 -2.02 -7.18
N TYR A 44 -1.52 -1.61 -6.04
CA TYR A 44 -0.69 -0.94 -5.03
C TYR A 44 0.37 -1.91 -4.50
N ARG A 45 -0.05 -3.12 -4.17
CA ARG A 45 0.86 -4.14 -3.64
C ARG A 45 1.94 -4.50 -4.63
N ASP A 46 1.58 -4.56 -5.91
CA ASP A 46 2.53 -4.92 -6.95
C ASP A 46 3.42 -3.74 -7.36
N GLY A 47 3.16 -2.56 -6.83
CA GLY A 47 3.95 -1.39 -7.17
C GLY A 47 3.62 -0.78 -8.49
N GLU A 48 2.48 -1.13 -9.09
CA GLU A 48 2.10 -0.60 -10.40
C GLU A 48 1.54 0.81 -10.29
N VAL A 49 0.88 1.10 -9.18
CA VAL A 49 0.22 2.38 -8.98
C VAL A 49 0.51 2.84 -7.57
N ILE A 50 0.72 4.12 -7.38
CA ILE A 50 0.91 4.69 -6.06
C ILE A 50 -0.41 5.33 -5.65
N PRO A 51 -0.94 5.05 -4.47
CA PRO A 51 -2.19 5.65 -4.03
C PRO A 51 -2.04 7.17 -3.87
N ASP A 52 -3.14 7.87 -4.04
CA ASP A 52 -3.13 9.32 -3.83
C ASP A 52 -3.08 9.64 -2.32
N GLY A 53 -2.96 10.90 -1.98
CA GLY A 53 -2.80 11.33 -0.58
C GLY A 53 -3.91 10.88 0.33
N VAL A 54 -5.16 11.00 -0.12
CA VAL A 54 -6.31 10.59 0.68
C VAL A 54 -6.28 9.09 0.94
N THR A 55 -5.97 8.32 -0.09
CA THR A 55 -5.90 6.87 0.02
C THR A 55 -4.75 6.46 0.94
N ILE A 56 -3.62 7.13 0.84
CA ILE A 56 -2.48 6.86 1.72
C ILE A 56 -2.89 7.07 3.17
N CYS A 57 -3.60 8.13 3.47
CA CYS A 57 -4.05 8.38 4.83
C CYS A 57 -4.97 7.27 5.33
N ARG A 58 -5.88 6.82 4.49
CA ARG A 58 -6.80 5.76 4.86
C ARG A 58 -6.08 4.43 5.06
N LEU A 59 -5.11 4.15 4.19
CA LEU A 59 -4.32 2.94 4.33
C LEU A 59 -3.51 2.97 5.61
N CYS A 60 -2.93 4.10 5.95
CA CYS A 60 -2.16 4.22 7.18
C CYS A 60 -3.02 3.98 8.41
N THR A 61 -4.25 4.47 8.40
CA THR A 61 -5.18 4.23 9.49
C THR A 61 -5.52 2.73 9.57
N ALA A 62 -5.83 2.14 8.43
CA ALA A 62 -6.22 0.74 8.39
C ALA A 62 -5.09 -0.18 8.81
N LEU A 63 -3.86 0.15 8.42
CA LEU A 63 -2.70 -0.68 8.70
C LEU A 63 -1.96 -0.25 9.96
N GLN A 64 -2.44 0.77 10.63
CA GLN A 64 -1.84 1.27 11.87
C GLN A 64 -0.38 1.61 11.67
N THR A 65 -0.12 2.41 10.66
CA THR A 65 1.23 2.84 10.31
C THR A 65 1.23 4.32 10.00
N THR A 66 2.35 4.84 9.57
CA THR A 66 2.48 6.26 9.23
C THR A 66 2.83 6.38 7.76
N PRO A 67 2.53 7.51 7.14
CA PRO A 67 2.94 7.74 5.77
C PRO A 67 4.45 7.66 5.59
N ASN A 68 5.22 8.11 6.55
CA ASN A 68 6.67 8.04 6.48
C ASN A 68 7.14 6.61 6.37
N PHE A 69 6.60 5.73 7.20
CA PHE A 69 7.01 4.34 7.14
C PHE A 69 6.53 3.67 5.86
N LEU A 70 5.27 3.90 5.50
CA LEU A 70 4.71 3.25 4.33
C LEU A 70 5.43 3.69 3.06
N LEU A 71 5.69 4.97 2.93
CA LEU A 71 6.26 5.51 1.70
C LEU A 71 7.78 5.44 1.67
N LEU A 72 8.43 5.64 2.81
CA LEU A 72 9.88 5.76 2.84
C LEU A 72 10.58 4.68 3.63
N GLY A 73 9.85 3.91 4.39
CA GLY A 73 10.43 2.88 5.23
C GLY A 73 11.12 3.42 6.47
N LYS A 74 10.81 4.66 6.86
CA LYS A 74 11.42 5.30 8.03
C LYS A 74 10.37 5.69 9.03
N GLU A 75 10.69 5.60 10.26
CA GLU A 75 9.76 5.98 11.31
C GLU A 75 9.86 7.44 11.72
#